data_49ded777deb3592bf0344a36b941ad74
#
_entry.id   49ded777deb3592bf0344a36b941ad74
#
_cell.length_a   1.000
_cell.length_b   1.000
_cell.length_c   1.000
_cell.angle_alpha   90.00
_cell.angle_beta   90.00
_cell.angle_gamma   90.00
#
_symmetry.space_group_name_H-M   'P 1'
#
loop_
_entity.id
_entity.type
_entity.pdbx_description
1 polymer ?
#
loop_
_entity_poly.entity_id
_entity_poly.type
_entity_poly.pdbx_seq_one_letter_code
_entity_poly.pdbx_strand_id
1 'polypeptide(L)'
;MGGKEFKMKKQFATMIMAVATVLVMVAWWLTPVQPTSFQLHIVKGGETINSIVQDANKDSSVDYDLREAAAIAVAESKKMEGGANSYTIFPGQKIAVPIYK
;
A
#
# COMPACT_ATOMS: atom_id res chain seq x y z
N MET A 1 -18.86 -45.03 -17.29
CA MET A 1 -17.74 -44.55 -16.45
C MET A 1 -17.32 -43.16 -16.83
N GLY A 2 -16.91 -42.91 -18.08
CA GLY A 2 -16.47 -41.59 -18.50
C GLY A 2 -17.50 -40.47 -18.38
N GLY A 3 -18.78 -40.77 -18.56
CA GLY A 3 -19.84 -39.78 -18.44
C GLY A 3 -20.03 -39.21 -17.04
N LYS A 4 -19.85 -40.05 -16.01
CA LYS A 4 -19.93 -39.63 -14.62
C LYS A 4 -18.74 -38.77 -14.22
N GLU A 5 -17.56 -39.12 -14.62
CA GLU A 5 -16.35 -38.32 -14.37
C GLU A 5 -16.46 -36.97 -15.04
N PHE A 6 -16.94 -36.90 -16.25
CA PHE A 6 -17.15 -35.67 -17.00
C PHE A 6 -18.14 -34.74 -16.27
N LYS A 7 -19.25 -35.28 -15.75
CA LYS A 7 -20.20 -34.50 -14.95
C LYS A 7 -19.59 -33.92 -13.68
N MET A 8 -18.77 -34.69 -12.97
CA MET A 8 -18.11 -34.24 -11.76
C MET A 8 -17.11 -33.11 -12.07
N LYS A 9 -16.36 -33.24 -13.15
CA LYS A 9 -15.41 -32.20 -13.57
C LYS A 9 -16.12 -30.89 -13.91
N LYS A 10 -17.28 -30.99 -14.57
CA LYS A 10 -18.07 -29.80 -14.96
C LYS A 10 -18.60 -29.06 -13.74
N GLN A 11 -19.14 -29.76 -12.76
CA GLN A 11 -19.61 -29.17 -11.50
C GLN A 11 -18.44 -28.57 -10.70
N PHE A 12 -17.32 -29.25 -10.66
CA PHE A 12 -16.14 -28.79 -9.97
C PHE A 12 -15.58 -27.51 -10.59
N ALA A 13 -15.54 -27.45 -11.92
CA ALA A 13 -15.12 -26.25 -12.65
C ALA A 13 -16.02 -25.06 -12.36
N THR A 14 -17.34 -25.25 -12.29
CA THR A 14 -18.30 -24.20 -11.96
C THR A 14 -18.09 -23.68 -10.53
N MET A 15 -17.84 -24.55 -9.57
CA MET A 15 -17.56 -24.17 -8.20
C MET A 15 -16.25 -23.39 -8.09
N ILE A 16 -15.19 -23.80 -8.80
CA ILE A 16 -13.90 -23.10 -8.81
C ILE A 16 -14.07 -21.70 -9.38
N MET A 17 -14.83 -21.53 -10.46
CA MET A 17 -15.07 -20.21 -11.04
C MET A 17 -15.85 -19.29 -10.08
N ALA A 18 -16.86 -19.81 -9.38
CA ALA A 18 -17.62 -19.05 -8.40
C ALA A 18 -16.73 -18.58 -7.25
N VAL A 19 -15.89 -19.48 -6.71
CA VAL A 19 -14.95 -19.16 -5.64
C VAL A 19 -13.92 -18.12 -6.12
N ALA A 20 -13.39 -18.27 -7.32
CA ALA A 20 -12.43 -17.33 -7.89
C ALA A 20 -13.04 -15.93 -8.04
N THR A 21 -14.31 -15.84 -8.48
CA THR A 21 -15.02 -14.57 -8.60
C THR A 21 -15.18 -13.88 -7.24
N VAL A 22 -15.56 -14.64 -6.21
CA VAL A 22 -15.69 -14.11 -4.85
C VAL A 22 -14.36 -13.61 -4.32
N LEU A 23 -13.27 -14.36 -4.54
CA LEU A 23 -11.94 -13.97 -4.11
C LEU A 23 -11.49 -12.67 -4.78
N VAL A 24 -11.76 -12.50 -6.06
CA VAL A 24 -11.45 -11.26 -6.78
C VAL A 24 -12.23 -10.09 -6.20
N MET A 25 -13.51 -10.25 -5.90
CA MET A 25 -14.33 -9.21 -5.29
C MET A 25 -13.82 -8.83 -3.90
N VAL A 26 -13.47 -9.81 -3.08
CA VAL A 26 -12.90 -9.58 -1.75
C VAL A 26 -11.55 -8.86 -1.86
N ALA A 27 -10.70 -9.25 -2.81
CA ALA A 27 -9.42 -8.61 -3.04
C ALA A 27 -9.60 -7.13 -3.41
N TRP A 28 -10.58 -6.80 -4.23
CA TRP A 28 -10.89 -5.41 -4.59
C TRP A 28 -11.32 -4.58 -3.36
N TRP A 29 -12.09 -5.19 -2.46
CA TRP A 29 -12.52 -4.52 -1.23
C TRP A 29 -11.38 -4.32 -0.24
N LEU A 30 -10.42 -5.25 -0.22
CA LEU A 30 -9.29 -5.24 0.70
C LEU A 30 -8.06 -4.55 0.11
N THR A 31 -8.12 -4.08 -1.14
CA THR A 31 -7.00 -3.38 -1.76
C THR A 31 -6.72 -2.09 -0.98
N PRO A 32 -5.53 -1.95 -0.38
CA PRO A 32 -5.19 -0.75 0.36
C PRO A 32 -5.09 0.46 -0.57
N VAL A 33 -5.38 1.64 -0.02
CA VAL A 33 -5.20 2.90 -0.76
C VAL A 33 -3.72 3.08 -1.06
N GLN A 34 -3.38 3.25 -2.34
CA GLN A 34 -2.01 3.44 -2.79
C GLN A 34 -1.70 4.91 -3.03
N PRO A 35 -0.50 5.37 -2.71
CA PRO A 35 -0.10 6.74 -3.05
C PRO A 35 0.01 6.90 -4.57
N THR A 36 -0.34 8.09 -5.06
CA THR A 36 -0.26 8.41 -6.50
C THR A 36 1.14 8.84 -6.91
N SER A 37 1.91 9.38 -5.98
CA SER A 37 3.29 9.85 -6.24
C SER A 37 4.07 9.94 -4.93
N PHE A 38 5.36 10.23 -5.04
CA PHE A 38 6.23 10.48 -3.90
C PHE A 38 6.89 11.84 -4.05
N GLN A 39 7.04 12.54 -2.93
CA GLN A 39 7.71 13.83 -2.85
C GLN A 39 8.95 13.68 -1.97
N LEU A 40 10.09 14.21 -2.43
CA LEU A 40 11.29 14.23 -1.62
C LEU A 40 11.19 15.32 -0.55
N HIS A 41 11.47 14.94 0.70
CA HIS A 41 11.51 15.87 1.82
C HIS A 41 12.83 15.68 2.58
N ILE A 42 13.47 16.79 2.93
CA ILE A 42 14.66 16.77 3.78
C ILE A 42 14.21 17.03 5.22
N VAL A 43 14.53 16.11 6.11
CA VAL A 43 14.10 16.17 7.52
C VAL A 43 14.72 17.38 8.22
N LYS A 44 13.89 18.11 8.95
CA LYS A 44 14.30 19.20 9.83
C LYS A 44 14.19 18.75 11.28
N GLY A 45 14.86 19.46 12.17
CA GLY A 45 14.79 19.15 13.59
C GLY A 45 13.38 19.21 14.14
N GLY A 46 12.99 18.20 14.95
CA GLY A 46 11.69 18.12 15.56
C GLY A 46 10.60 17.50 14.72
N GLU A 47 10.88 17.13 13.47
CA GLU A 47 9.90 16.46 12.61
C GLU A 47 9.84 14.96 12.89
N THR A 48 8.66 14.37 12.69
CA THR A 48 8.45 12.92 12.71
C THR A 48 7.93 12.47 11.35
N ILE A 49 8.04 11.18 11.04
CA ILE A 49 7.51 10.64 9.78
C ILE A 49 6.01 10.93 9.69
N ASN A 50 5.28 10.73 10.77
CA ASN A 50 3.83 10.98 10.80
C ASN A 50 3.51 12.44 10.50
N SER A 51 4.24 13.38 11.11
CA SER A 51 4.00 14.82 10.88
C SER A 51 4.35 15.23 9.45
N ILE A 52 5.40 14.67 8.87
CA ILE A 52 5.80 14.94 7.49
C ILE A 52 4.73 14.44 6.51
N VAL A 53 4.25 13.21 6.70
CA VAL A 53 3.20 12.63 5.85
C VAL A 53 1.89 13.41 5.98
N GLN A 54 1.48 13.73 7.20
CA GLN A 54 0.26 14.49 7.44
C GLN A 54 0.31 15.88 6.80
N ASP A 55 1.42 16.58 6.94
CA ASP A 55 1.58 17.92 6.37
C ASP A 55 1.56 17.87 4.83
N ALA A 56 2.22 16.90 4.24
CA ALA A 56 2.24 16.75 2.78
C ALA A 56 0.86 16.41 2.21
N ASN A 57 -0.01 15.75 2.98
CA ASN A 57 -1.33 15.31 2.54
C ASN A 57 -2.49 16.07 3.20
N LYS A 58 -2.22 17.21 3.81
CA LYS A 58 -3.23 17.97 4.54
C LYS A 58 -4.43 18.40 3.68
N ASP A 59 -4.21 18.62 2.39
CA ASP A 59 -5.24 19.02 1.45
C ASP A 59 -5.79 17.84 0.62
N SER A 60 -5.39 16.63 0.97
CA SER A 60 -5.87 15.43 0.28
C SER A 60 -7.29 15.09 0.70
N SER A 61 -8.12 14.74 -0.29
CA SER A 61 -9.47 14.21 -0.04
C SER A 61 -9.50 12.69 0.13
N VAL A 62 -8.35 12.04 -0.03
CA VAL A 62 -8.22 10.58 0.08
C VAL A 62 -8.10 10.19 1.54
N ASP A 63 -8.92 9.22 1.95
CA ASP A 63 -8.84 8.64 3.30
C ASP A 63 -7.77 7.54 3.30
N TYR A 64 -6.57 7.89 3.69
CA TYR A 64 -5.44 6.97 3.77
C TYR A 64 -5.10 6.62 5.22
N ASP A 65 -4.50 5.44 5.42
CA ASP A 65 -4.03 5.02 6.74
C ASP A 65 -2.63 5.60 6.99
N LEU A 66 -2.51 6.42 8.03
CA LEU A 66 -1.26 7.08 8.38
C LEU A 66 -0.14 6.08 8.72
N ARG A 67 -0.46 4.97 9.37
CA ARG A 67 0.52 3.93 9.69
C ARG A 67 1.08 3.29 8.44
N GLU A 68 0.20 2.98 7.50
CA GLU A 68 0.58 2.40 6.22
C GLU A 68 1.40 3.40 5.40
N ALA A 69 0.98 4.67 5.38
CA ALA A 69 1.73 5.73 4.71
C ALA A 69 3.13 5.89 5.30
N ALA A 70 3.27 5.84 6.61
CA ALA A 70 4.58 5.89 7.28
C ALA A 70 5.46 4.70 6.92
N ALA A 71 4.88 3.49 6.86
CA ALA A 71 5.60 2.28 6.46
C ALA A 71 6.09 2.38 5.01
N ILE A 72 5.26 2.87 4.11
CA ILE A 72 5.60 3.11 2.70
C ILE A 72 6.73 4.15 2.61
N ALA A 73 6.64 5.23 3.38
CA ALA A 73 7.66 6.27 3.41
C ALA A 73 9.04 5.70 3.79
N VAL A 74 9.09 4.88 4.83
CA VAL A 74 10.33 4.23 5.28
C VAL A 74 10.85 3.28 4.20
N ALA A 75 9.97 2.44 3.64
CA ALA A 75 10.35 1.45 2.63
C ALA A 75 10.95 2.12 1.38
N GLU A 76 10.36 3.20 0.90
CA GLU A 76 10.85 3.94 -0.26
C GLU A 76 12.10 4.74 0.06
N SER A 77 12.20 5.30 1.27
CA SER A 77 13.36 6.08 1.70
C SER A 77 14.62 5.23 1.80
N LYS A 78 14.49 3.97 2.21
CA LYS A 78 15.62 3.03 2.29
C LYS A 78 16.33 2.82 0.96
N LYS A 79 15.61 2.97 -0.14
CA LYS A 79 16.16 2.79 -1.49
C LYS A 79 17.02 3.96 -1.94
N MET A 80 16.93 5.09 -1.27
CA MET A 80 17.67 6.31 -1.60
C MET A 80 18.96 6.40 -0.80
N GLU A 81 20.01 6.94 -1.42
CA GLU A 81 21.22 7.28 -0.72
C GLU A 81 20.97 8.45 0.25
N GLY A 82 21.34 8.27 1.51
CA GLY A 82 21.04 9.24 2.56
C GLY A 82 19.59 9.25 3.01
N GLY A 83 18.79 8.28 2.58
CA GLY A 83 17.41 8.13 2.99
C GLY A 83 17.24 7.54 4.38
N ALA A 84 16.12 7.85 5.03
CA ALA A 84 15.76 7.26 6.31
C ALA A 84 15.60 5.74 6.16
N ASN A 85 16.09 4.98 7.13
CA ASN A 85 16.01 3.51 7.13
C ASN A 85 15.21 2.94 8.29
N SER A 86 14.59 3.80 9.08
CA SER A 86 13.73 3.41 10.19
C SER A 86 12.72 4.51 10.48
N TYR A 87 11.81 4.26 11.42
CA TYR A 87 10.84 5.26 11.87
C TYR A 87 11.49 6.37 12.70
N THR A 88 12.68 6.13 13.24
CA THR A 88 13.46 7.17 13.90
C THR A 88 14.24 7.92 12.84
N ILE A 89 13.94 9.21 12.68
CA ILE A 89 14.55 10.04 11.65
C ILE A 89 15.40 11.14 12.30
N PHE A 90 16.41 11.60 11.55
CA PHE A 90 17.33 12.62 11.99
C PHE A 90 17.38 13.77 10.98
N PRO A 91 17.66 15.00 11.43
CA PRO A 91 17.79 16.13 10.52
C PRO A 91 18.80 15.86 9.40
N GLY A 92 18.45 16.25 8.19
CA GLY A 92 19.28 16.05 7.00
C GLY A 92 19.02 14.76 6.24
N GLN A 93 18.29 13.80 6.81
CA GLN A 93 17.88 12.59 6.10
C GLN A 93 16.86 12.91 5.02
N LYS A 94 16.82 12.08 3.98
CA LYS A 94 15.84 12.19 2.90
C LYS A 94 14.67 11.26 3.16
N ILE A 95 13.46 11.75 2.95
CA ILE A 95 12.23 10.97 3.08
C ILE A 95 11.49 11.01 1.74
N ALA A 96 11.10 9.84 1.25
CA ALA A 96 10.16 9.73 0.14
C ALA A 96 8.75 9.77 0.73
N VAL A 97 8.10 10.92 0.64
CA VAL A 97 6.79 11.15 1.24
C VAL A 97 5.70 10.67 0.28
N PRO A 98 4.86 9.71 0.65
CA PRO A 98 3.76 9.29 -0.21
C PRO A 98 2.70 10.39 -0.30
N ILE A 99 2.25 10.66 -1.52
CA ILE A 99 1.23 11.66 -1.81
C ILE A 99 -0.04 10.96 -2.26
N TYR A 100 -1.15 11.28 -1.62
CA TYR A 100 -2.48 10.73 -1.91
C TYR A 100 -3.37 11.81 -2.51
N LYS A 101 -3.81 11.57 -3.73
CA LYS A 101 -4.68 12.50 -4.43
C LYS A 101 -5.89 11.81 -5.02
#